data_91c9e5c6502e6991ae58150417577a9d
#
_entry.id   91c9e5c6502e6991ae58150417577a9d
#
_cell.length_a   1.000
_cell.length_b   1.000
_cell.length_c   1.000
_cell.angle_alpha   90.00
_cell.angle_beta   90.00
_cell.angle_gamma   90.00
#
_symmetry.space_group_name_H-M   'P 1'
#
loop_
_entity.id
_entity.type
_entity.pdbx_description
1 polymer ?
#
loop_
_entity_poly.entity_id
_entity_poly.type
_entity_poly.pdbx_seq_one_letter_code
_entity_poly.pdbx_strand_id
1 'polypeptide(L)'
;MNIRPNLFGWLFAILICFVNGFELTAADKPNVVFVLSDNQSYYEMSCHGHADIKTPNIDKLAGQSVEFTNFHAPPYCSPSRAVILTGRYAMRSGVFTTIAGRSILHKNEKTLPQFLKPNGYHSAIFGKWHLGFSYPYLSLIHI
;
A
#
# COMPACT_ATOMS: atom_id res chain seq x y z
N MET A 1 22.37 -57.43 22.22
CA MET A 1 21.99 -56.33 23.15
C MET A 1 21.22 -55.30 22.36
N ASN A 2 19.88 -55.37 22.38
CA ASN A 2 19.02 -54.51 21.58
C ASN A 2 18.72 -53.25 22.39
N ILE A 3 19.37 -52.15 21.99
CA ILE A 3 19.10 -50.82 22.55
C ILE A 3 17.84 -50.31 21.86
N ARG A 4 16.70 -50.33 22.54
CA ARG A 4 15.50 -49.64 22.05
C ARG A 4 15.68 -48.14 22.28
N PRO A 5 15.50 -47.30 21.26
CA PRO A 5 15.61 -45.87 21.44
C PRO A 5 14.46 -45.41 22.36
N ASN A 6 14.82 -44.75 23.49
CA ASN A 6 13.87 -44.19 24.41
C ASN A 6 13.07 -43.05 23.77
N LEU A 7 11.76 -43.16 23.82
CA LEU A 7 10.82 -42.13 23.33
C LEU A 7 11.16 -40.74 23.89
N PHE A 8 11.69 -40.68 25.11
CA PHE A 8 12.18 -39.46 25.75
C PHE A 8 13.38 -38.83 25.03
N GLY A 9 14.28 -39.64 24.46
CA GLY A 9 15.44 -39.13 23.72
C GLY A 9 15.02 -38.42 22.43
N TRP A 10 14.00 -38.92 21.75
CA TRP A 10 13.47 -38.30 20.55
C TRP A 10 12.70 -37.01 20.85
N LEU A 11 11.93 -36.96 21.92
CA LEU A 11 11.25 -35.75 22.37
C LEU A 11 12.24 -34.67 22.79
N PHE A 12 13.36 -35.04 23.42
CA PHE A 12 14.41 -34.07 23.79
C PHE A 12 15.18 -33.54 22.57
N ALA A 13 15.45 -34.38 21.57
CA ALA A 13 16.08 -33.96 20.31
C ALA A 13 15.16 -33.03 19.50
N ILE A 14 13.86 -33.29 19.46
CA ILE A 14 12.87 -32.43 18.81
C ILE A 14 12.77 -31.09 19.56
N LEU A 15 12.79 -31.07 20.88
CA LEU A 15 12.75 -29.85 21.68
C LEU A 15 14.00 -28.99 21.47
N ILE A 16 15.19 -29.59 21.33
CA ILE A 16 16.44 -28.86 21.03
C ILE A 16 16.43 -28.28 19.63
N CYS A 17 15.80 -28.93 18.65
CA CYS A 17 15.62 -28.36 17.30
C CYS A 17 14.67 -27.15 17.29
N PHE A 18 13.70 -27.09 18.21
CA PHE A 18 12.81 -25.91 18.34
C PHE A 18 13.44 -24.77 19.13
N VAL A 19 14.45 -25.03 19.97
CA VAL A 19 15.14 -24.00 20.78
C VAL A 19 16.32 -23.37 20.06
N ASN A 20 16.87 -24.00 19.00
CA ASN A 20 17.77 -23.33 18.08
C ASN A 20 16.94 -22.37 17.20
N GLY A 21 16.68 -21.20 17.77
CA GLY A 21 15.81 -20.20 17.23
C GLY A 21 16.07 -19.99 15.75
N PHE A 22 15.03 -20.12 14.95
CA PHE A 22 14.92 -19.31 13.77
C PHE A 22 15.06 -17.85 14.27
N GLU A 23 16.26 -17.31 14.21
CA GLU A 23 16.41 -15.86 14.20
C GLU A 23 15.67 -15.41 12.95
N LEU A 24 14.40 -15.08 13.09
CA LEU A 24 13.67 -14.23 12.17
C LEU A 24 14.41 -12.88 12.24
N THR A 25 15.51 -12.79 11.50
CA THR A 25 16.05 -11.47 11.15
C THR A 25 14.88 -10.74 10.53
N ALA A 26 14.35 -9.76 11.27
CA ALA A 26 13.35 -8.86 10.71
C ALA A 26 13.99 -8.27 9.46
N ALA A 27 13.47 -8.67 8.29
CA ALA A 27 13.93 -8.12 7.03
C ALA A 27 13.87 -6.59 7.16
N ASP A 28 14.91 -5.90 6.69
CA ASP A 28 14.93 -4.44 6.68
C ASP A 28 13.61 -3.95 6.07
N LYS A 29 12.97 -3.02 6.77
CA LYS A 29 11.66 -2.52 6.34
C LYS A 29 11.79 -1.93 4.94
N PRO A 30 11.05 -2.43 3.94
CA PRO A 30 11.19 -1.94 2.57
C PRO A 30 10.75 -0.49 2.46
N ASN A 31 11.43 0.29 1.63
CA ASN A 31 10.91 1.57 1.19
C ASN A 31 9.69 1.36 0.29
N VAL A 32 8.67 2.20 0.46
CA VAL A 32 7.43 2.13 -0.31
C VAL A 32 7.32 3.37 -1.19
N VAL A 33 7.30 3.18 -2.50
CA VAL A 33 7.04 4.25 -3.48
C VAL A 33 5.67 4.00 -4.09
N PHE A 34 4.73 4.91 -3.85
CA PHE A 34 3.39 4.85 -4.40
C PHE A 34 3.26 5.84 -5.56
N VAL A 35 3.05 5.33 -6.78
CA VAL A 35 2.88 6.15 -7.98
C VAL A 35 1.42 6.09 -8.41
N LEU A 36 0.76 7.25 -8.45
CA LEU A 36 -0.64 7.40 -8.85
C LEU A 36 -0.73 8.29 -10.08
N SER A 37 -1.10 7.70 -11.21
CA SER A 37 -1.46 8.45 -12.41
C SER A 37 -2.79 9.17 -12.22
N ASP A 38 -2.98 10.31 -12.90
CA ASP A 38 -4.23 11.08 -12.85
C ASP A 38 -4.92 11.02 -14.22
N ASN A 39 -6.19 10.65 -14.23
CA ASN A 39 -7.04 10.51 -15.41
C ASN A 39 -6.50 9.54 -16.49
N GLN A 40 -5.62 8.62 -16.12
CA GLN A 40 -5.13 7.61 -17.04
C GLN A 40 -6.12 6.43 -17.12
N SER A 41 -6.56 6.13 -18.33
CA SER A 41 -7.39 4.96 -18.61
C SER A 41 -6.54 3.68 -18.61
N TYR A 42 -7.17 2.54 -18.27
CA TYR A 42 -6.54 1.22 -18.32
C TYR A 42 -5.89 0.93 -19.67
N TYR A 43 -6.56 1.30 -20.76
CA TYR A 43 -6.09 1.04 -22.13
C TYR A 43 -5.08 2.06 -22.66
N GLU A 44 -4.68 3.06 -21.88
CA GLU A 44 -3.67 4.06 -22.29
C GLU A 44 -2.22 3.62 -22.03
N MET A 45 -2.01 2.34 -21.78
CA MET A 45 -0.68 1.74 -21.63
C MET A 45 -0.46 0.67 -22.69
N SER A 46 0.76 0.59 -23.23
CA SER A 46 1.07 -0.41 -24.27
C SER A 46 1.00 -1.84 -23.77
N CYS A 47 1.30 -2.10 -22.49
CA CYS A 47 1.10 -3.41 -21.86
C CYS A 47 -0.38 -3.85 -21.81
N HIS A 48 -1.32 -2.92 -21.94
CA HIS A 48 -2.75 -3.18 -22.01
C HIS A 48 -3.32 -3.06 -23.44
N GLY A 49 -2.45 -3.01 -24.44
CA GLY A 49 -2.83 -3.10 -25.85
C GLY A 49 -3.04 -1.77 -26.58
N HIS A 50 -2.61 -0.62 -26.02
CA HIS A 50 -2.68 0.63 -26.76
C HIS A 50 -1.76 0.60 -27.99
N ALA A 51 -2.31 0.92 -29.16
CA ALA A 51 -1.58 0.81 -30.43
C ALA A 51 -0.52 1.90 -30.61
N ASP A 52 -0.85 3.14 -30.24
CA ASP A 52 -0.04 4.33 -30.56
C ASP A 52 0.81 4.79 -29.36
N ILE A 53 0.28 4.75 -28.15
CA ILE A 53 1.01 5.14 -26.94
C ILE A 53 1.99 4.04 -26.57
N LYS A 54 3.26 4.41 -26.44
CA LYS A 54 4.33 3.48 -26.02
C LYS A 54 4.76 3.81 -24.60
N THR A 55 4.65 2.82 -23.70
CA THR A 55 4.98 2.95 -22.27
C THR A 55 6.05 1.93 -21.83
N PRO A 56 7.24 1.95 -22.44
CA PRO A 56 8.22 0.85 -22.31
C PRO A 56 8.68 0.61 -20.85
N ASN A 57 8.76 1.65 -20.04
CA ASN A 57 9.14 1.52 -18.63
C ASN A 57 8.02 0.92 -17.78
N ILE A 58 6.76 1.29 -18.07
CA ILE A 58 5.58 0.70 -17.40
C ILE A 58 5.44 -0.76 -17.84
N ASP A 59 5.61 -1.06 -19.12
CA ASP A 59 5.55 -2.41 -19.66
C ASP A 59 6.59 -3.32 -19.02
N LYS A 60 7.82 -2.81 -18.86
CA LYS A 60 8.88 -3.54 -18.15
C LYS A 60 8.51 -3.79 -16.69
N LEU A 61 7.96 -2.80 -16.02
CA LEU A 61 7.50 -2.94 -14.62
C LEU A 61 6.35 -3.94 -14.54
N ALA A 62 5.36 -3.88 -15.42
CA ALA A 62 4.23 -4.81 -15.48
C ALA A 62 4.71 -6.26 -15.64
N GLY A 63 5.69 -6.51 -16.52
CA GLY A 63 6.28 -7.84 -16.72
C GLY A 63 7.06 -8.40 -15.52
N GLN A 64 7.34 -7.59 -14.51
CA GLN A 64 8.07 -7.95 -13.28
C GLN A 64 7.21 -7.87 -12.02
N SER A 65 5.93 -7.56 -12.18
CA SER A 65 5.03 -7.21 -11.09
C SER A 65 3.83 -8.15 -11.02
N VAL A 66 3.08 -8.02 -9.91
CA VAL A 66 1.75 -8.61 -9.80
C VAL A 66 0.73 -7.58 -10.28
N GLU A 67 -0.11 -7.95 -11.23
CA GLU A 67 -1.22 -7.13 -11.72
C GLU A 67 -2.53 -7.59 -11.08
N PHE A 68 -3.30 -6.65 -10.55
CA PHE A 68 -4.64 -6.89 -10.05
C PHE A 68 -5.66 -6.64 -11.18
N THR A 69 -6.12 -7.69 -11.82
CA THR A 69 -7.03 -7.62 -12.99
C THR A 69 -8.46 -7.21 -12.65
N ASN A 70 -8.83 -7.24 -11.37
CA ASN A 70 -10.15 -6.85 -10.87
C ASN A 70 -10.04 -5.80 -9.76
N PHE A 71 -9.29 -4.74 -10.01
CA PHE A 71 -9.12 -3.62 -9.09
C PHE A 71 -10.05 -2.47 -9.48
N HIS A 72 -10.88 -2.01 -8.54
CA HIS A 72 -11.84 -0.94 -8.76
C HIS A 72 -11.50 0.29 -7.96
N ALA A 73 -11.45 1.43 -8.62
CA ALA A 73 -11.28 2.74 -8.01
C ALA A 73 -12.55 3.59 -8.19
N PRO A 74 -12.83 4.55 -7.30
CA PRO A 74 -13.86 5.55 -7.57
C PRO A 74 -13.58 6.32 -8.87
N PRO A 75 -14.62 6.79 -9.59
CA PRO A 75 -14.44 7.41 -10.90
C PRO A 75 -13.90 8.86 -10.88
N TYR A 76 -13.66 9.41 -9.69
CA TYR A 76 -13.21 10.80 -9.52
C TYR A 76 -11.93 10.90 -8.70
N CYS A 77 -11.14 11.96 -8.96
CA CYS A 77 -9.82 12.18 -8.37
C CYS A 77 -9.84 12.20 -6.83
N SER A 78 -10.63 13.08 -6.22
CA SER A 78 -10.64 13.23 -4.74
C SER A 78 -11.12 11.97 -4.03
N PRO A 79 -12.23 11.33 -4.42
CA PRO A 79 -12.65 10.06 -3.84
C PRO A 79 -11.58 8.97 -3.94
N SER A 80 -10.94 8.79 -5.09
CA SER A 80 -9.88 7.79 -5.28
C SER A 80 -8.70 8.06 -4.35
N ARG A 81 -8.27 9.32 -4.22
CA ARG A 81 -7.18 9.73 -3.33
C ARG A 81 -7.52 9.49 -1.87
N ALA A 82 -8.76 9.80 -1.46
CA ALA A 82 -9.22 9.53 -0.10
C ALA A 82 -9.22 8.02 0.22
N VAL A 83 -9.74 7.19 -0.70
CA VAL A 83 -9.74 5.71 -0.54
C VAL A 83 -8.33 5.18 -0.38
N ILE A 84 -7.40 5.58 -1.24
CA ILE A 84 -6.01 5.14 -1.20
C ILE A 84 -5.34 5.55 0.12
N LEU A 85 -5.53 6.80 0.55
CA LEU A 85 -4.86 7.31 1.73
C LEU A 85 -5.44 6.78 3.04
N THR A 86 -6.74 6.45 3.07
CA THR A 86 -7.42 6.06 4.32
C THR A 86 -7.77 4.58 4.41
N GLY A 87 -7.73 3.85 3.29
CA GLY A 87 -8.23 2.47 3.19
C GLY A 87 -9.75 2.37 3.39
N ARG A 88 -10.50 3.49 3.34
CA ARG A 88 -11.94 3.54 3.59
C ARG A 88 -12.70 3.90 2.33
N TYR A 89 -13.88 3.34 2.14
CA TYR A 89 -14.76 3.74 1.05
C TYR A 89 -15.03 5.23 1.04
N ALA A 90 -15.08 5.84 -0.14
CA ALA A 90 -15.26 7.27 -0.36
C ALA A 90 -16.44 7.86 0.42
N MET A 91 -17.59 7.18 0.41
CA MET A 91 -18.77 7.58 1.16
C MET A 91 -18.56 7.61 2.69
N ARG A 92 -17.66 6.78 3.21
CA ARG A 92 -17.33 6.74 4.64
C ARG A 92 -16.35 7.81 5.05
N SER A 93 -15.44 8.20 4.15
CA SER A 93 -14.48 9.29 4.40
C SER A 93 -15.08 10.67 4.20
N GLY A 94 -16.33 10.76 3.72
CA GLY A 94 -16.99 12.01 3.38
C GLY A 94 -16.52 12.65 2.07
N VAL A 95 -15.57 12.02 1.37
CA VAL A 95 -15.01 12.52 0.11
C VAL A 95 -15.56 11.69 -1.04
N PHE A 96 -16.65 12.11 -1.63
CA PHE A 96 -17.35 11.33 -2.67
C PHE A 96 -17.50 12.06 -4.00
N THR A 97 -16.99 13.29 -4.10
CA THR A 97 -16.98 14.08 -5.35
C THR A 97 -15.78 15.03 -5.35
N THR A 98 -15.55 15.71 -6.48
CA THR A 98 -14.54 16.76 -6.64
C THR A 98 -15.06 18.17 -6.39
N ILE A 99 -16.34 18.32 -6.05
CA ILE A 99 -16.99 19.62 -5.82
C ILE A 99 -16.57 20.18 -4.46
N ALA A 100 -16.40 21.51 -4.40
CA ALA A 100 -16.02 22.22 -3.20
C ALA A 100 -16.87 21.83 -1.98
N GLY A 101 -16.20 21.62 -0.84
CA GLY A 101 -16.80 21.17 0.41
C GLY A 101 -17.04 19.66 0.53
N ARG A 102 -17.09 18.93 -0.58
CA ARG A 102 -17.26 17.46 -0.61
C ARG A 102 -16.01 16.73 -1.11
N SER A 103 -14.95 17.46 -1.34
CA SER A 103 -13.60 16.97 -1.72
C SER A 103 -12.58 17.15 -0.59
N ILE A 104 -13.03 17.48 0.62
CA ILE A 104 -12.17 17.76 1.76
C ILE A 104 -12.12 16.53 2.66
N LEU A 105 -10.93 15.99 2.87
CA LEU A 105 -10.72 14.90 3.81
C LEU A 105 -10.92 15.40 5.24
N HIS A 106 -11.73 14.73 6.03
CA HIS A 106 -11.94 15.09 7.42
C HIS A 106 -10.65 14.93 8.22
N LYS A 107 -10.35 15.90 9.09
CA LYS A 107 -9.13 15.95 9.90
C LYS A 107 -8.98 14.80 10.91
N ASN A 108 -10.06 14.11 11.22
CA ASN A 108 -10.07 12.93 12.10
C ASN A 108 -9.86 11.61 11.33
N GLU A 109 -9.81 11.65 10.00
CA GLU A 109 -9.43 10.49 9.20
C GLU A 109 -7.94 10.19 9.38
N LYS A 110 -7.62 8.93 9.62
CA LYS A 110 -6.22 8.48 9.68
C LYS A 110 -5.75 8.11 8.29
N THR A 111 -4.64 8.69 7.87
CA THR A 111 -4.03 8.42 6.57
C THR A 111 -2.95 7.34 6.65
N LEU A 112 -2.65 6.71 5.53
CA LEU A 112 -1.59 5.70 5.41
C LEU A 112 -0.24 6.18 5.99
N PRO A 113 0.25 7.42 5.71
CA PRO A 113 1.44 7.95 6.36
C PRO A 113 1.36 7.96 7.89
N GLN A 114 0.21 8.35 8.45
CA GLN A 114 0.02 8.34 9.91
C GLN A 114 0.02 6.94 10.52
N PHE A 115 -0.37 5.90 9.77
CA PHE A 115 -0.24 4.51 10.18
C PHE A 115 1.21 4.02 10.10
N LEU A 116 1.97 4.49 9.13
CA LEU A 116 3.36 4.07 8.92
C LEU A 116 4.34 4.75 9.89
N LYS A 117 4.05 5.96 10.33
CA LYS A 117 4.92 6.76 11.19
C LYS A 117 5.35 6.05 12.49
N PRO A 118 4.45 5.42 13.29
CA PRO A 118 4.86 4.69 14.50
C PRO A 118 5.78 3.50 14.20
N ASN A 119 5.81 3.03 12.96
CA ASN A 119 6.68 1.96 12.50
C ASN A 119 8.02 2.47 11.96
N GLY A 120 8.37 3.73 12.18
CA GLY A 120 9.65 4.33 11.80
C GLY A 120 9.73 4.76 10.34
N TYR A 121 8.62 4.86 9.61
CA TYR A 121 8.61 5.40 8.27
C TYR A 121 8.53 6.93 8.28
N HIS A 122 9.31 7.55 7.40
CA HIS A 122 9.15 8.95 7.02
C HIS A 122 8.42 8.99 5.68
N SER A 123 7.42 9.84 5.57
CA SER A 123 6.57 9.90 4.37
C SER A 123 6.58 11.30 3.77
N ALA A 124 6.49 11.37 2.45
CA ALA A 124 6.34 12.61 1.71
C ALA A 124 5.37 12.40 0.54
N ILE A 125 4.73 13.48 0.09
CA ILE A 125 3.88 13.49 -1.09
C ILE A 125 4.37 14.56 -2.06
N PHE A 126 4.41 14.20 -3.33
CA PHE A 126 4.78 15.10 -4.42
C PHE A 126 3.67 15.07 -5.47
N GLY A 127 3.18 16.24 -5.87
CA GLY A 127 2.14 16.36 -6.89
C GLY A 127 0.75 16.69 -6.34
N LYS A 128 -0.28 16.19 -7.00
CA LYS A 128 -1.67 16.57 -6.75
C LYS A 128 -2.20 15.98 -5.44
N TRP A 129 -2.63 16.84 -4.52
CA TRP A 129 -3.30 16.49 -3.26
C TRP A 129 -4.81 16.27 -3.43
N HIS A 130 -5.53 17.31 -3.78
CA HIS A 130 -6.97 17.36 -4.08
C HIS A 130 -7.90 16.84 -2.96
N LEU A 131 -7.52 16.99 -1.70
CA LEU A 131 -8.31 16.59 -0.52
C LEU A 131 -8.46 17.72 0.50
N GLY A 132 -8.46 18.95 0.02
CA GLY A 132 -8.57 20.20 0.78
C GLY A 132 -7.48 21.18 0.35
N PHE A 133 -7.80 22.48 0.48
CA PHE A 133 -6.92 23.56 0.02
C PHE A 133 -6.37 24.40 1.16
N SER A 134 -6.92 24.24 2.36
CA SER A 134 -6.60 25.08 3.51
C SER A 134 -5.97 24.30 4.63
N TYR A 135 -5.05 24.95 5.36
CA TYR A 135 -4.64 24.49 6.67
C TYR A 135 -5.89 24.42 7.59
N PRO A 136 -6.12 23.38 8.41
CA PRO A 136 -5.17 22.32 8.78
C PRO A 136 -5.20 21.05 7.90
N TYR A 137 -5.96 21.01 6.83
CA TYR A 137 -6.11 19.79 5.99
C TYR A 137 -4.79 19.38 5.33
N LEU A 138 -3.93 20.34 5.02
CA LEU A 138 -2.59 20.08 4.50
C LEU A 138 -1.67 19.43 5.54
N SER A 139 -1.96 19.58 6.84
CA SER A 139 -1.16 18.97 7.89
C SER A 139 -1.26 17.44 7.92
N LEU A 140 -2.26 16.85 7.24
CA LEU A 140 -2.40 15.40 7.09
C LEU A 140 -1.30 14.78 6.21
N ILE A 141 -0.54 15.60 5.50
CA ILE A 141 0.60 15.19 4.64
C ILE A 141 1.95 15.59 5.22
N HIS A 142 1.99 16.48 6.19
CA HIS A 142 3.22 16.83 6.92
C HIS A 142 3.43 15.82 8.05
N ILE A 143 4.33 14.89 7.83
CA ILE A 143 4.57 13.77 8.72
C ILE A 143 6.01 13.79 9.18
#